data_f4a926bc60c1115d095d3a81dd71fb89
#
_entry.id   f4a926bc60c1115d095d3a81dd71fb89
#
_cell.length_a   1.000
_cell.length_b   1.000
_cell.length_c   1.000
_cell.angle_alpha   90.00
_cell.angle_beta   90.00
_cell.angle_gamma   90.00
#
_symmetry.space_group_name_H-M   'P 1'
#
loop_
_entity.id
_entity.type
_entity.pdbx_description
1 polymer ?
#
loop_
_entity_poly.entity_id
_entity_poly.type
_entity_poly.pdbx_seq_one_letter_code
_entity_poly.pdbx_strand_id
1 'polypeptide(L)'
;NEIDRSEKIDDKIIGCAAIILAGVSFNDKTKFLNYGLSLLKRIINNTFDRYGFPKSRNLRQLTLFLKYFILIREWLKESQNDIPEYLDEIIYHLGQAYNLISKDSAATFLFNGSQISNNANFDNYLKRLGYNFKSESFEVGGYAFLNNKKLSLAIDLGATPEKKFSENYQAGTLSFEISYNGEKIVSNSGYFQNFKHQLNLISKSTACHSTLILNNCSSTQFIKKSSGISYANSTTRVAKKNINVKKNHWIISAEHDGYLKRYGIIHSRKIECLLDQNKFVGLDKIIRKKNGKELNFEIRFHLDPQARVMKTQDKKTIFIECNNEAWKFKSAEHNINYETGLFFGKKHNFLENQNILVSGIVKNETQEMKWEIERLV
;
A
#
# COMPACT_ATOMS: atom_id res chain seq x y z
N ASN A 1 -5.24 27.79 -17.87
CA ASN A 1 -5.96 26.55 -17.99
C ASN A 1 -6.22 25.96 -16.60
N GLU A 2 -7.48 25.71 -16.23
CA GLU A 2 -7.86 25.20 -14.88
C GLU A 2 -7.24 23.83 -14.57
N ILE A 3 -7.13 22.96 -15.57
CA ILE A 3 -6.54 21.63 -15.43
C ILE A 3 -5.06 21.71 -15.04
N ASP A 4 -4.30 22.62 -15.64
CA ASP A 4 -2.88 22.82 -15.28
C ASP A 4 -2.74 23.36 -13.84
N ARG A 5 -3.71 24.14 -13.36
CA ARG A 5 -3.72 24.73 -12.03
C ARG A 5 -4.19 23.77 -10.94
N SER A 6 -4.90 22.70 -11.29
CA SER A 6 -5.30 21.71 -10.28
C SER A 6 -4.07 21.14 -9.55
N GLU A 7 -4.12 21.09 -8.23
CA GLU A 7 -3.08 20.41 -7.43
C GLU A 7 -3.25 18.89 -7.47
N LYS A 8 -4.45 18.39 -7.76
CA LYS A 8 -4.76 16.96 -7.74
C LYS A 8 -4.50 16.30 -9.10
N ILE A 9 -3.69 15.27 -9.09
CA ILE A 9 -3.36 14.49 -10.30
C ILE A 9 -4.60 13.80 -10.86
N ASP A 10 -5.48 13.30 -10.00
CA ASP A 10 -6.74 12.67 -10.39
C ASP A 10 -7.56 13.61 -11.28
N ASP A 11 -7.75 14.87 -10.84
CA ASP A 11 -8.50 15.87 -11.59
C ASP A 11 -7.83 16.22 -12.93
N LYS A 12 -6.50 16.22 -12.98
CA LYS A 12 -5.76 16.46 -14.23
C LYS A 12 -6.01 15.37 -15.26
N ILE A 13 -5.98 14.11 -14.86
CA ILE A 13 -6.20 12.98 -15.78
C ILE A 13 -7.66 12.95 -16.24
N ILE A 14 -8.62 13.15 -15.34
CA ILE A 14 -10.04 13.21 -15.66
C ILE A 14 -10.33 14.38 -16.62
N GLY A 15 -9.80 15.57 -16.32
CA GLY A 15 -9.97 16.74 -17.18
C GLY A 15 -9.32 16.56 -18.57
N CYS A 16 -8.17 15.88 -18.62
CA CYS A 16 -7.50 15.55 -19.88
C CYS A 16 -8.36 14.59 -20.72
N ALA A 17 -8.93 13.56 -20.09
CA ALA A 17 -9.85 12.64 -20.76
C ALA A 17 -11.08 13.36 -21.31
N ALA A 18 -11.65 14.31 -20.56
CA ALA A 18 -12.79 15.11 -21.03
C ALA A 18 -12.44 15.98 -22.24
N ILE A 19 -11.25 16.59 -22.28
CA ILE A 19 -10.79 17.37 -23.45
C ILE A 19 -10.63 16.47 -24.67
N ILE A 20 -10.03 15.29 -24.51
CA ILE A 20 -9.85 14.32 -25.61
C ILE A 20 -11.21 13.85 -26.13
N LEU A 21 -12.13 13.48 -25.22
CA LEU A 21 -13.50 13.08 -25.60
C LEU A 21 -14.21 14.19 -26.39
N ALA A 22 -14.13 15.44 -25.94
CA ALA A 22 -14.67 16.58 -26.69
C ALA A 22 -14.02 16.73 -28.08
N GLY A 23 -12.70 16.52 -28.16
CA GLY A 23 -11.94 16.60 -29.41
C GLY A 23 -12.34 15.54 -30.45
N VAL A 24 -12.70 14.32 -30.02
CA VAL A 24 -13.14 13.24 -30.93
C VAL A 24 -14.64 13.30 -31.23
N SER A 25 -15.44 13.98 -30.38
CA SER A 25 -16.90 14.04 -30.53
C SER A 25 -17.39 15.16 -31.46
N PHE A 26 -16.57 16.18 -31.74
CA PHE A 26 -16.98 17.34 -32.53
C PHE A 26 -16.09 17.55 -33.75
N ASN A 27 -16.65 17.50 -34.93
CA ASN A 27 -15.98 17.46 -36.26
C ASN A 27 -14.98 18.62 -36.54
N ASP A 28 -15.00 19.70 -35.79
CA ASP A 28 -14.18 20.91 -36.08
C ASP A 28 -13.05 21.16 -35.11
N LYS A 29 -12.62 20.12 -34.32
CA LYS A 29 -11.81 20.38 -33.14
C LYS A 29 -10.53 19.53 -33.01
N THR A 30 -9.82 19.28 -34.09
CA THR A 30 -8.45 18.71 -34.08
C THR A 30 -7.53 19.44 -33.08
N LYS A 31 -7.74 20.75 -32.83
CA LYS A 31 -7.01 21.51 -31.84
C LYS A 31 -7.22 21.00 -30.40
N PHE A 32 -8.45 20.61 -30.04
CA PHE A 32 -8.72 20.07 -28.69
C PHE A 32 -8.13 18.67 -28.52
N LEU A 33 -8.24 17.83 -29.55
CA LEU A 33 -7.65 16.49 -29.54
C LEU A 33 -6.13 16.58 -29.39
N ASN A 34 -5.46 17.34 -30.26
CA ASN A 34 -4.01 17.50 -30.22
C ASN A 34 -3.52 18.13 -28.91
N TYR A 35 -4.26 19.11 -28.40
CA TYR A 35 -3.97 19.71 -27.10
C TYR A 35 -4.14 18.70 -25.97
N GLY A 36 -5.24 17.93 -25.93
CA GLY A 36 -5.51 16.90 -24.94
C GLY A 36 -4.46 15.81 -24.91
N LEU A 37 -4.06 15.29 -26.09
CA LEU A 37 -3.01 14.27 -26.21
C LEU A 37 -1.64 14.80 -25.77
N SER A 38 -1.29 16.03 -26.14
CA SER A 38 -0.04 16.66 -25.69
C SER A 38 -0.01 16.88 -24.17
N LEU A 39 -1.15 17.30 -23.60
CA LEU A 39 -1.31 17.46 -22.15
C LEU A 39 -1.20 16.11 -21.44
N LEU A 40 -1.86 15.07 -21.97
CA LEU A 40 -1.80 13.71 -21.43
C LEU A 40 -0.37 13.19 -21.38
N LYS A 41 0.38 13.31 -22.49
CA LYS A 41 1.80 12.91 -22.56
C LYS A 41 2.64 13.61 -21.48
N ARG A 42 2.45 14.92 -21.31
CA ARG A 42 3.14 15.70 -20.27
C ARG A 42 2.78 15.25 -18.87
N ILE A 43 1.50 14.93 -18.60
CA ILE A 43 1.04 14.43 -17.31
C ILE A 43 1.65 13.07 -17.02
N ILE A 44 1.63 12.14 -17.98
CA ILE A 44 2.23 10.81 -17.86
C ILE A 44 3.70 10.92 -17.47
N ASN A 45 4.50 11.67 -18.24
CA ASN A 45 5.94 11.84 -17.99
C ASN A 45 6.26 12.43 -16.60
N ASN A 46 5.40 13.30 -16.09
CA ASN A 46 5.58 13.92 -14.77
C ASN A 46 5.10 13.06 -13.60
N THR A 47 4.08 12.24 -13.81
CA THR A 47 3.32 11.56 -12.75
C THR A 47 3.75 10.12 -12.51
N PHE A 48 4.24 9.45 -13.55
CA PHE A 48 4.62 8.05 -13.48
C PHE A 48 6.15 7.90 -13.41
N ASP A 49 6.61 6.83 -12.79
CA ASP A 49 8.01 6.44 -12.82
C ASP A 49 8.37 5.76 -14.15
N ARG A 50 9.62 5.36 -14.28
CA ARG A 50 10.12 4.68 -15.50
C ARG A 50 9.49 3.30 -15.75
N TYR A 51 8.81 2.74 -14.77
CA TYR A 51 8.10 1.46 -14.88
C TYR A 51 6.59 1.64 -15.02
N GLY A 52 6.14 2.87 -15.27
CA GLY A 52 4.73 3.21 -15.44
C GLY A 52 3.90 3.16 -14.15
N PHE A 53 4.53 3.16 -12.95
CA PHE A 53 3.80 3.20 -11.70
C PHE A 53 3.61 4.64 -11.21
N PRO A 54 2.45 5.01 -10.59
CA PRO A 54 2.26 6.36 -10.06
C PRO A 54 3.31 6.71 -9.00
N LYS A 55 4.01 7.85 -9.17
CA LYS A 55 5.01 8.35 -8.22
C LYS A 55 4.46 8.62 -6.82
N SER A 56 3.14 8.77 -6.70
CA SER A 56 2.43 8.85 -5.41
C SER A 56 2.43 7.54 -4.62
N ARG A 57 2.64 6.41 -5.29
CA ARG A 57 2.51 5.05 -4.73
C ARG A 57 1.10 4.74 -4.21
N ASN A 58 0.08 5.48 -4.66
CA ASN A 58 -1.31 5.31 -4.25
C ASN A 58 -1.98 4.20 -5.08
N LEU A 59 -2.32 3.07 -4.46
CA LEU A 59 -2.91 1.93 -5.15
C LEU A 59 -4.31 2.23 -5.73
N ARG A 60 -5.07 3.13 -5.12
CA ARG A 60 -6.37 3.56 -5.66
C ARG A 60 -6.20 4.27 -7.01
N GLN A 61 -5.14 5.07 -7.15
CA GLN A 61 -4.85 5.79 -8.39
C GLN A 61 -4.49 4.84 -9.55
N LEU A 62 -3.92 3.68 -9.26
CA LEU A 62 -3.62 2.68 -10.27
C LEU A 62 -4.87 2.27 -11.07
N THR A 63 -5.93 1.86 -10.38
CA THR A 63 -7.21 1.47 -11.02
C THR A 63 -7.86 2.67 -11.73
N LEU A 64 -7.85 3.85 -11.10
CA LEU A 64 -8.43 5.06 -11.67
C LEU A 64 -7.76 5.45 -12.98
N PHE A 65 -6.43 5.49 -13.01
CA PHE A 65 -5.66 5.92 -14.17
C PHE A 65 -5.73 4.91 -15.31
N LEU A 66 -5.60 3.61 -14.99
CA LEU A 66 -5.77 2.55 -15.98
C LEU A 66 -7.14 2.64 -16.66
N LYS A 67 -8.21 2.86 -15.90
CA LYS A 67 -9.56 3.03 -16.45
C LYS A 67 -9.64 4.19 -17.43
N TYR A 68 -9.14 5.38 -17.06
CA TYR A 68 -9.22 6.55 -17.93
C TYR A 68 -8.34 6.43 -19.18
N PHE A 69 -7.16 5.82 -19.07
CA PHE A 69 -6.28 5.61 -20.22
C PHE A 69 -6.88 4.61 -21.22
N ILE A 70 -7.50 3.54 -20.73
CA ILE A 70 -8.25 2.60 -21.59
C ILE A 70 -9.43 3.31 -22.24
N LEU A 71 -10.21 4.13 -21.53
CA LEU A 71 -11.31 4.90 -22.11
C LEU A 71 -10.81 5.81 -23.23
N ILE A 72 -9.73 6.56 -23.01
CA ILE A 72 -9.13 7.43 -24.04
C ILE A 72 -8.72 6.62 -25.24
N ARG A 73 -8.06 5.47 -25.04
CA ARG A 73 -7.64 4.57 -26.12
C ARG A 73 -8.83 4.07 -26.95
N GLU A 74 -9.88 3.61 -26.31
CA GLU A 74 -11.07 3.11 -27.01
C GLU A 74 -11.79 4.24 -27.75
N TRP A 75 -11.89 5.46 -27.21
CA TRP A 75 -12.46 6.61 -27.93
C TRP A 75 -11.65 6.99 -29.18
N LEU A 76 -10.32 6.97 -29.10
CA LEU A 76 -9.46 7.20 -30.28
C LEU A 76 -9.70 6.13 -31.35
N LYS A 77 -9.77 4.85 -30.94
CA LYS A 77 -10.03 3.73 -31.84
C LYS A 77 -11.39 3.84 -32.49
N GLU A 78 -12.46 4.09 -31.75
CA GLU A 78 -13.82 4.22 -32.27
C GLU A 78 -13.98 5.42 -33.23
N SER A 79 -13.24 6.51 -32.96
CA SER A 79 -13.23 7.70 -33.83
C SER A 79 -12.20 7.62 -34.95
N GLN A 80 -11.56 6.47 -35.18
CA GLN A 80 -10.56 6.23 -36.24
C GLN A 80 -9.36 7.19 -36.19
N ASN A 81 -8.99 7.64 -34.99
CA ASN A 81 -7.78 8.43 -34.77
C ASN A 81 -6.61 7.51 -34.39
N ASP A 82 -5.39 7.97 -34.69
CA ASP A 82 -4.16 7.27 -34.29
C ASP A 82 -4.04 7.17 -32.79
N ILE A 83 -3.67 5.98 -32.32
CA ILE A 83 -3.39 5.73 -30.90
C ILE A 83 -1.91 6.01 -30.66
N PRO A 84 -1.56 7.00 -29.81
CA PRO A 84 -0.16 7.28 -29.53
C PRO A 84 0.53 6.13 -28.77
N GLU A 85 1.74 5.76 -29.18
CA GLU A 85 2.54 4.66 -28.58
C GLU A 85 2.68 4.81 -27.06
N TYR A 86 2.93 6.02 -26.56
CA TYR A 86 3.07 6.27 -25.10
C TYR A 86 1.78 5.90 -24.32
N LEU A 87 0.60 5.92 -24.96
CA LEU A 87 -0.65 5.54 -24.34
C LEU A 87 -0.77 4.02 -24.22
N ASP A 88 -0.40 3.28 -25.27
CA ASP A 88 -0.36 1.82 -25.22
C ASP A 88 0.69 1.33 -24.21
N GLU A 89 1.87 1.97 -24.18
CA GLU A 89 2.94 1.66 -23.24
C GLU A 89 2.50 1.85 -21.77
N ILE A 90 1.90 3.00 -21.43
CA ILE A 90 1.44 3.25 -20.06
C ILE A 90 0.29 2.32 -19.64
N ILE A 91 -0.63 2.00 -20.55
CA ILE A 91 -1.71 1.02 -20.31
C ILE A 91 -1.13 -0.36 -20.03
N TYR A 92 -0.12 -0.77 -20.79
CA TYR A 92 0.55 -2.05 -20.58
C TYR A 92 1.19 -2.14 -19.17
N HIS A 93 1.98 -1.15 -18.79
CA HIS A 93 2.63 -1.12 -17.46
C HIS A 93 1.63 -1.05 -16.31
N LEU A 94 0.64 -0.18 -16.40
CA LEU A 94 -0.42 -0.09 -15.38
C LEU A 94 -1.25 -1.37 -15.31
N GLY A 95 -1.50 -1.99 -16.44
CA GLY A 95 -2.21 -3.26 -16.52
C GLY A 95 -1.46 -4.41 -15.84
N GLN A 96 -0.14 -4.50 -16.04
CA GLN A 96 0.71 -5.45 -15.33
C GLN A 96 0.68 -5.23 -13.83
N ALA A 97 0.80 -3.96 -13.38
CA ALA A 97 0.72 -3.59 -11.97
C ALA A 97 -0.66 -3.92 -11.38
N TYR A 98 -1.74 -3.59 -12.11
CA TYR A 98 -3.10 -3.92 -11.71
C TYR A 98 -3.30 -5.44 -11.56
N ASN A 99 -2.81 -6.22 -12.52
CA ASN A 99 -2.90 -7.68 -12.46
C ASN A 99 -2.17 -8.25 -11.25
N LEU A 100 -0.97 -7.74 -10.92
CA LEU A 100 -0.21 -8.20 -9.75
C LEU A 100 -0.93 -7.90 -8.43
N ILE A 101 -1.55 -6.72 -8.32
CA ILE A 101 -2.15 -6.22 -7.08
C ILE A 101 -3.58 -6.74 -6.88
N SER A 102 -4.37 -6.85 -7.97
CA SER A 102 -5.81 -7.09 -7.91
C SER A 102 -6.21 -8.51 -8.32
N LYS A 103 -5.34 -9.22 -9.05
CA LYS A 103 -5.65 -10.56 -9.52
C LYS A 103 -5.65 -11.54 -8.36
N ASP A 104 -6.73 -12.31 -8.26
CA ASP A 104 -6.93 -13.36 -7.26
C ASP A 104 -6.98 -12.87 -5.80
N SER A 105 -6.96 -11.54 -5.55
CA SER A 105 -7.19 -11.00 -4.23
C SER A 105 -8.63 -10.51 -4.10
N ALA A 106 -9.48 -11.28 -3.45
CA ALA A 106 -10.80 -10.83 -3.02
C ALA A 106 -10.68 -9.60 -2.09
N ALA A 107 -9.52 -9.45 -1.44
CA ALA A 107 -9.24 -8.38 -0.50
C ALA A 107 -8.36 -7.29 -1.11
N THR A 108 -8.81 -6.04 -1.10
CA THR A 108 -8.02 -4.88 -1.47
C THR A 108 -6.90 -4.63 -0.45
N PHE A 109 -5.66 -4.47 -0.90
CA PHE A 109 -4.54 -4.07 -0.02
C PHE A 109 -4.65 -2.60 0.40
N LEU A 110 -4.45 -2.34 1.70
CA LEU A 110 -4.69 -1.04 2.33
C LEU A 110 -3.37 -0.28 2.55
N PHE A 111 -2.67 0.01 1.45
CA PHE A 111 -1.46 0.85 1.44
C PHE A 111 -1.76 2.20 0.78
N ASN A 112 -1.11 3.25 1.26
CA ASN A 112 -1.00 4.59 0.64
C ASN A 112 -2.26 5.08 -0.08
N GLY A 113 -3.23 5.53 0.69
CA GLY A 113 -4.46 6.14 0.16
C GLY A 113 -5.53 5.14 -0.30
N SER A 114 -5.31 3.84 -0.11
CA SER A 114 -6.28 2.79 -0.47
C SER A 114 -7.39 2.64 0.54
N GLN A 115 -8.53 2.22 0.02
CA GLN A 115 -9.70 1.75 0.77
C GLN A 115 -10.21 0.45 0.13
N ILE A 116 -11.05 -0.28 0.84
CA ILE A 116 -11.71 -1.47 0.29
C ILE A 116 -12.52 -1.06 -0.94
N SER A 117 -12.26 -1.72 -2.05
CA SER A 117 -12.94 -1.52 -3.33
C SER A 117 -13.34 -2.87 -3.93
N ASN A 118 -14.46 -2.89 -4.61
CA ASN A 118 -14.86 -4.03 -5.43
C ASN A 118 -14.50 -3.73 -6.89
N ASN A 119 -13.53 -4.45 -7.42
CA ASN A 119 -13.03 -4.27 -8.78
C ASN A 119 -13.74 -5.19 -9.81
N ALA A 120 -14.69 -6.03 -9.41
CA ALA A 120 -15.34 -7.02 -10.29
C ALA A 120 -15.95 -6.40 -11.57
N ASN A 121 -16.58 -5.23 -11.45
CA ASN A 121 -17.11 -4.51 -12.62
C ASN A 121 -15.99 -4.05 -13.56
N PHE A 122 -14.85 -3.63 -13.03
CA PHE A 122 -13.73 -3.21 -13.84
C PHE A 122 -13.03 -4.41 -14.48
N ASP A 123 -12.89 -5.52 -13.78
CA ASP A 123 -12.35 -6.77 -14.33
C ASP A 123 -13.22 -7.29 -15.48
N ASN A 124 -14.55 -7.24 -15.33
CA ASN A 124 -15.48 -7.61 -16.41
C ASN A 124 -15.38 -6.65 -17.60
N TYR A 125 -15.16 -5.36 -17.36
CA TYR A 125 -14.93 -4.38 -18.42
C TYR A 125 -13.64 -4.68 -19.19
N LEU A 126 -12.54 -4.97 -18.50
CA LEU A 126 -11.27 -5.36 -19.11
C LEU A 126 -11.41 -6.62 -19.98
N LYS A 127 -12.05 -7.65 -19.44
CA LYS A 127 -12.32 -8.91 -20.16
C LYS A 127 -13.12 -8.68 -21.44
N ARG A 128 -14.18 -7.87 -21.37
CA ARG A 128 -15.03 -7.53 -22.54
C ARG A 128 -14.26 -6.82 -23.65
N LEU A 129 -13.29 -5.98 -23.29
CA LEU A 129 -12.43 -5.28 -24.24
C LEU A 129 -11.22 -6.11 -24.72
N GLY A 130 -11.05 -7.34 -24.21
CA GLY A 130 -9.95 -8.22 -24.58
C GLY A 130 -8.62 -7.93 -23.88
N TYR A 131 -8.63 -7.09 -22.84
CA TYR A 131 -7.40 -6.85 -22.04
C TYR A 131 -7.10 -8.05 -21.14
N ASN A 132 -5.90 -8.61 -21.30
CA ASN A 132 -5.41 -9.72 -20.49
C ASN A 132 -3.95 -9.42 -20.07
N PHE A 133 -3.81 -8.76 -18.96
CA PHE A 133 -2.52 -8.40 -18.42
C PHE A 133 -1.89 -9.58 -17.64
N LYS A 134 -0.57 -9.73 -17.77
CA LYS A 134 0.21 -10.71 -17.04
C LYS A 134 1.38 -10.00 -16.38
N SER A 135 1.72 -10.34 -15.17
CA SER A 135 2.92 -9.87 -14.48
C SER A 135 3.80 -11.06 -14.12
N GLU A 136 5.08 -10.96 -14.43
CA GLU A 136 6.11 -11.93 -14.02
C GLU A 136 6.88 -11.44 -12.79
N SER A 137 6.69 -10.19 -12.40
CA SER A 137 7.34 -9.58 -11.24
C SER A 137 6.57 -9.86 -9.97
N PHE A 138 7.29 -9.92 -8.85
CA PHE A 138 6.72 -9.91 -7.50
C PHE A 138 6.78 -8.53 -6.85
N GLU A 139 7.40 -7.55 -7.49
CA GLU A 139 7.53 -6.18 -6.98
C GLU A 139 7.06 -5.16 -8.03
N VAL A 140 6.25 -4.19 -7.61
CA VAL A 140 5.83 -3.05 -8.43
C VAL A 140 5.60 -1.82 -7.54
N GLY A 141 6.08 -0.64 -7.97
CA GLY A 141 5.90 0.63 -7.25
C GLY A 141 6.45 0.62 -5.82
N GLY A 142 7.40 -0.26 -5.52
CA GLY A 142 7.96 -0.47 -4.19
C GLY A 142 7.07 -1.31 -3.27
N TYR A 143 6.14 -2.08 -3.80
CA TYR A 143 5.37 -3.09 -3.07
C TYR A 143 5.73 -4.47 -3.56
N ALA A 144 5.91 -5.43 -2.66
CA ALA A 144 5.97 -6.83 -3.02
C ALA A 144 4.64 -7.52 -2.75
N PHE A 145 4.20 -8.35 -3.71
CA PHE A 145 2.98 -9.14 -3.65
C PHE A 145 3.29 -10.58 -3.98
N LEU A 146 3.08 -11.47 -3.03
CA LEU A 146 3.29 -12.91 -3.18
C LEU A 146 1.95 -13.62 -2.96
N ASN A 147 1.52 -14.35 -3.97
CA ASN A 147 0.23 -15.02 -3.95
C ASN A 147 0.39 -16.49 -4.36
N ASN A 148 -0.36 -17.37 -3.70
CA ASN A 148 -0.67 -18.70 -4.18
C ASN A 148 -2.21 -18.88 -4.20
N LYS A 149 -2.68 -20.13 -4.36
CA LYS A 149 -4.13 -20.40 -4.41
C LYS A 149 -4.90 -20.01 -3.13
N LYS A 150 -4.23 -19.95 -1.98
CA LYS A 150 -4.87 -19.72 -0.67
C LYS A 150 -4.29 -18.52 0.07
N LEU A 151 -2.97 -18.37 0.06
CA LEU A 151 -2.26 -17.36 0.84
C LEU A 151 -1.82 -16.19 -0.03
N SER A 152 -1.96 -14.98 0.51
CA SER A 152 -1.39 -13.76 -0.05
C SER A 152 -0.60 -13.03 1.01
N LEU A 153 0.57 -12.52 0.63
CA LEU A 153 1.43 -11.66 1.44
C LEU A 153 1.77 -10.41 0.63
N ALA A 154 1.40 -9.24 1.15
CA ALA A 154 1.80 -7.96 0.59
C ALA A 154 2.63 -7.18 1.61
N ILE A 155 3.68 -6.47 1.14
CA ILE A 155 4.55 -5.66 2.00
C ILE A 155 4.96 -4.37 1.29
N ASP A 156 5.02 -3.26 2.04
CA ASP A 156 5.53 -1.97 1.57
C ASP A 156 7.06 -1.91 1.69
N LEU A 157 7.76 -2.01 0.56
CA LEU A 157 9.21 -1.93 0.41
C LEU A 157 9.66 -0.62 -0.26
N GLY A 158 8.80 0.38 -0.33
CA GLY A 158 9.08 1.61 -1.05
C GLY A 158 9.51 2.78 -0.16
N ALA A 159 10.29 3.67 -0.76
CA ALA A 159 10.66 4.93 -0.15
C ALA A 159 9.47 5.91 -0.06
N THR A 160 9.59 6.92 0.80
CA THR A 160 8.65 8.05 0.82
C THR A 160 8.64 8.74 -0.55
N PRO A 161 7.46 8.99 -1.15
CA PRO A 161 7.34 9.77 -2.38
C PRO A 161 7.89 11.20 -2.22
N GLU A 162 8.23 11.83 -3.34
CA GLU A 162 8.49 13.26 -3.33
C GLU A 162 7.31 14.04 -2.73
N LYS A 163 7.60 15.16 -2.05
CA LYS A 163 6.59 15.95 -1.32
C LYS A 163 5.33 16.24 -2.15
N LYS A 164 5.50 16.63 -3.42
CA LYS A 164 4.36 16.95 -4.33
C LYS A 164 3.45 15.76 -4.65
N PHE A 165 3.92 14.52 -4.46
CA PHE A 165 3.17 13.29 -4.68
C PHE A 165 2.70 12.61 -3.39
N SER A 166 3.00 13.18 -2.22
CA SER A 166 2.78 12.55 -0.92
C SER A 166 1.46 12.91 -0.25
N GLU A 167 0.51 13.50 -0.97
CA GLU A 167 -0.80 13.90 -0.44
C GLU A 167 -1.52 12.75 0.26
N ASN A 168 -1.53 11.57 -0.34
CA ASN A 168 -2.20 10.38 0.20
C ASN A 168 -1.22 9.36 0.77
N TYR A 169 0.06 9.72 0.89
CA TYR A 169 1.09 8.85 1.46
C TYR A 169 0.84 8.62 2.95
N GLN A 170 1.13 7.41 3.39
CA GLN A 170 1.04 6.96 4.78
C GLN A 170 2.40 6.42 5.23
N ALA A 171 2.76 6.64 6.49
CA ALA A 171 4.05 6.25 7.06
C ALA A 171 4.10 4.75 7.40
N GLY A 172 3.77 3.89 6.44
CA GLY A 172 3.65 2.45 6.57
C GLY A 172 4.84 1.65 6.02
N THR A 173 6.02 2.23 5.89
CA THR A 173 7.19 1.50 5.36
C THR A 173 7.46 0.23 6.16
N LEU A 174 7.67 -0.90 5.46
CA LEU A 174 7.75 -2.29 5.95
C LEU A 174 6.48 -2.80 6.64
N SER A 175 5.34 -2.11 6.53
CA SER A 175 4.07 -2.72 6.91
C SER A 175 3.68 -3.82 5.92
N PHE A 176 2.90 -4.78 6.39
CA PHE A 176 2.48 -5.91 5.60
C PHE A 176 1.02 -6.27 5.84
N GLU A 177 0.47 -7.03 4.92
CA GLU A 177 -0.87 -7.62 5.01
C GLU A 177 -0.82 -9.08 4.62
N ILE A 178 -1.62 -9.90 5.30
CA ILE A 178 -1.78 -11.34 5.05
C ILE A 178 -3.25 -11.63 4.80
N SER A 179 -3.54 -12.41 3.76
CA SER A 179 -4.87 -12.97 3.53
C SER A 179 -4.80 -14.48 3.32
N TYR A 180 -5.89 -15.15 3.67
CA TYR A 180 -6.10 -16.57 3.43
C TYR A 180 -7.48 -16.80 2.80
N ASN A 181 -7.54 -17.53 1.69
CA ASN A 181 -8.78 -17.73 0.91
C ASN A 181 -9.48 -16.42 0.53
N GLY A 182 -8.72 -15.34 0.32
CA GLY A 182 -9.24 -14.01 0.01
C GLY A 182 -9.65 -13.17 1.22
N GLU A 183 -9.65 -13.73 2.43
CA GLU A 183 -10.02 -13.03 3.66
C GLU A 183 -8.78 -12.52 4.40
N LYS A 184 -8.82 -11.29 4.90
CA LYS A 184 -7.69 -10.68 5.62
C LYS A 184 -7.56 -11.20 7.04
N ILE A 185 -6.32 -11.49 7.42
CA ILE A 185 -5.95 -11.86 8.79
C ILE A 185 -5.18 -10.70 9.41
N VAL A 186 -4.09 -10.28 8.77
CA VAL A 186 -3.35 -9.08 9.11
C VAL A 186 -3.58 -8.02 8.04
N SER A 187 -3.92 -6.83 8.46
CA SER A 187 -4.25 -5.70 7.61
C SER A 187 -3.43 -4.47 7.99
N ASN A 188 -3.67 -3.36 7.30
CA ASN A 188 -3.42 -2.01 7.78
C ASN A 188 -4.77 -1.34 8.08
N SER A 189 -4.76 -0.21 8.78
CA SER A 189 -6.02 0.49 9.11
C SER A 189 -6.72 1.10 7.89
N GLY A 190 -6.03 1.26 6.74
CA GLY A 190 -6.54 1.96 5.58
C GLY A 190 -6.40 3.49 5.70
N TYR A 191 -7.04 4.22 4.78
CA TYR A 191 -6.88 5.66 4.64
C TYR A 191 -8.19 6.42 4.82
N PHE A 192 -8.22 7.39 5.74
CA PHE A 192 -9.37 8.27 5.93
C PHE A 192 -9.32 9.45 4.95
N GLN A 193 -10.20 9.48 3.96
CA GLN A 193 -10.10 10.37 2.79
C GLN A 193 -10.39 11.86 3.07
N ASN A 194 -11.11 12.20 4.15
CA ASN A 194 -11.44 13.61 4.43
C ASN A 194 -10.22 14.32 5.05
N PHE A 195 -9.46 15.02 4.23
CA PHE A 195 -8.23 15.74 4.62
C PHE A 195 -8.45 16.90 5.60
N LYS A 196 -9.70 17.40 5.73
CA LYS A 196 -10.04 18.44 6.73
C LYS A 196 -10.23 17.85 8.12
N HIS A 197 -10.56 16.57 8.22
CA HIS A 197 -10.81 15.89 9.48
C HIS A 197 -9.50 15.37 10.11
N GLN A 198 -9.41 15.42 11.45
CA GLN A 198 -8.21 14.97 12.18
C GLN A 198 -7.85 13.48 11.92
N LEU A 199 -8.85 12.62 11.70
CA LEU A 199 -8.63 11.20 11.38
C LEU A 199 -7.83 10.99 10.09
N ASN A 200 -7.79 11.95 9.17
CA ASN A 200 -6.93 11.87 8.00
C ASN A 200 -5.45 11.82 8.39
N LEU A 201 -5.01 12.71 9.29
CA LEU A 201 -3.62 12.72 9.75
C LEU A 201 -3.31 11.49 10.60
N ILE A 202 -4.25 11.04 11.43
CA ILE A 202 -4.12 9.81 12.21
C ILE A 202 -3.92 8.61 11.28
N SER A 203 -4.75 8.46 10.24
CA SER A 203 -4.64 7.36 9.28
C SER A 203 -3.32 7.33 8.51
N LYS A 204 -2.59 8.45 8.45
CA LYS A 204 -1.25 8.53 7.85
C LYS A 204 -0.12 8.09 8.79
N SER A 205 -0.38 8.02 10.08
CA SER A 205 0.66 7.70 11.07
C SER A 205 1.12 6.24 10.96
N THR A 206 2.34 5.96 11.39
CA THR A 206 2.85 4.59 11.47
C THR A 206 2.00 3.71 12.40
N ALA A 207 1.35 4.30 13.40
CA ALA A 207 0.45 3.60 14.32
C ALA A 207 -0.75 2.92 13.63
N CYS A 208 -1.12 3.35 12.43
CA CYS A 208 -2.19 2.77 11.61
C CYS A 208 -1.71 1.66 10.65
N HIS A 209 -0.49 1.15 10.86
CA HIS A 209 0.12 0.17 9.97
C HIS A 209 0.74 -0.99 10.76
N SER A 210 0.73 -2.19 10.17
CA SER A 210 1.31 -3.41 10.75
C SER A 210 2.84 -3.37 10.64
N THR A 211 3.48 -2.48 11.42
CA THR A 211 4.93 -2.25 11.44
C THR A 211 5.42 -1.71 12.79
N LEU A 212 6.72 -1.43 12.87
CA LEU A 212 7.40 -0.91 14.06
C LEU A 212 7.14 0.58 14.27
N ILE A 213 6.85 0.96 15.52
CA ILE A 213 6.77 2.32 16.00
C ILE A 213 7.84 2.51 17.10
N LEU A 214 8.54 3.64 17.07
CA LEU A 214 9.48 4.03 18.12
C LEU A 214 9.00 5.27 18.84
N ASN A 215 8.91 5.16 20.17
CA ASN A 215 8.60 6.27 21.09
C ASN A 215 7.35 7.07 20.65
N ASN A 216 6.30 6.37 20.23
CA ASN A 216 5.03 6.90 19.71
C ASN A 216 5.19 7.86 18.50
N CYS A 217 6.27 7.71 17.74
CA CYS A 217 6.55 8.57 16.59
C CYS A 217 6.45 7.81 15.27
N SER A 218 5.91 8.47 14.26
CA SER A 218 5.87 7.95 12.90
C SER A 218 7.26 7.96 12.25
N SER A 219 7.52 6.96 11.41
CA SER A 219 8.75 6.85 10.60
C SER A 219 8.91 7.99 9.59
N THR A 220 7.79 8.59 9.17
CA THR A 220 7.75 9.79 8.33
C THR A 220 6.97 10.89 9.04
N GLN A 221 7.52 12.11 9.05
CA GLN A 221 6.83 13.30 9.56
C GLN A 221 5.95 13.93 8.48
N PHE A 222 4.81 14.49 8.89
CA PHE A 222 3.91 15.20 8.00
C PHE A 222 3.81 16.68 8.37
N ILE A 223 3.65 17.54 7.37
CA ILE A 223 3.35 18.95 7.53
C ILE A 223 2.00 19.25 6.87
N LYS A 224 1.12 19.93 7.61
CA LYS A 224 -0.20 20.36 7.12
C LYS A 224 -0.09 21.74 6.50
N LYS A 225 -0.59 21.90 5.27
CA LYS A 225 -0.74 23.21 4.61
C LYS A 225 -2.01 23.92 5.04
N SER A 226 -2.13 25.20 4.70
CA SER A 226 -3.34 26.01 4.92
C SER A 226 -4.60 25.42 4.27
N SER A 227 -4.46 24.73 3.15
CA SER A 227 -5.54 23.96 2.50
C SER A 227 -6.08 22.79 3.34
N GLY A 228 -5.43 22.42 4.44
CA GLY A 228 -5.75 21.26 5.27
C GLY A 228 -5.05 19.96 4.82
N ILE A 229 -4.46 19.93 3.64
CA ILE A 229 -3.76 18.75 3.11
C ILE A 229 -2.41 18.61 3.81
N SER A 230 -2.08 17.37 4.19
CA SER A 230 -0.82 17.03 4.84
C SER A 230 0.10 16.31 3.86
N TYR A 231 1.37 16.73 3.79
CA TYR A 231 2.41 16.18 2.93
C TYR A 231 3.56 15.62 3.76
N ALA A 232 4.27 14.62 3.24
CA ALA A 232 5.49 14.14 3.86
C ALA A 232 6.55 15.25 3.94
N ASN A 233 7.14 15.42 5.11
CA ASN A 233 8.17 16.43 5.41
C ASN A 233 9.53 15.81 5.74
N SER A 234 9.60 14.49 5.85
CA SER A 234 10.84 13.72 5.96
C SER A 234 10.82 12.58 4.94
N THR A 235 12.00 12.14 4.54
CA THR A 235 12.17 11.03 3.62
C THR A 235 12.56 9.78 4.38
N THR A 236 11.94 8.66 4.07
CA THR A 236 12.33 7.31 4.50
C THR A 236 12.85 6.58 3.27
N ARG A 237 14.04 6.01 3.36
CA ARG A 237 14.65 5.19 2.31
C ARG A 237 14.60 3.74 2.72
N VAL A 238 14.47 2.86 1.73
CA VAL A 238 14.50 1.41 1.92
C VAL A 238 15.77 0.86 1.28
N ALA A 239 16.45 -0.01 2.00
CA ALA A 239 17.69 -0.65 1.59
C ALA A 239 17.66 -2.16 1.88
N LYS A 240 18.65 -2.90 1.38
CA LYS A 240 18.84 -4.34 1.61
C LYS A 240 17.60 -5.18 1.30
N LYS A 241 16.89 -4.80 0.24
CA LYS A 241 15.73 -5.55 -0.22
C LYS A 241 16.16 -6.93 -0.71
N ASN A 242 15.45 -7.95 -0.27
CA ASN A 242 15.59 -9.32 -0.77
C ASN A 242 14.21 -9.96 -0.87
N ILE A 243 13.86 -10.44 -2.05
CA ILE A 243 12.63 -11.19 -2.33
C ILE A 243 13.06 -12.52 -2.93
N ASN A 244 12.83 -13.61 -2.21
CA ASN A 244 13.16 -14.96 -2.66
C ASN A 244 11.89 -15.81 -2.62
N VAL A 245 11.45 -16.24 -3.80
CA VAL A 245 10.22 -17.01 -3.99
C VAL A 245 10.57 -18.40 -4.46
N LYS A 246 10.33 -19.40 -3.61
CA LYS A 246 10.42 -20.82 -3.94
C LYS A 246 9.02 -21.43 -3.88
N LYS A 247 8.87 -22.63 -4.43
CA LYS A 247 7.57 -23.33 -4.54
C LYS A 247 6.79 -23.38 -3.21
N ASN A 248 7.45 -23.66 -2.09
CA ASN A 248 6.83 -23.88 -0.78
C ASN A 248 7.34 -22.90 0.29
N HIS A 249 8.18 -21.94 -0.08
CA HIS A 249 8.82 -21.03 0.88
C HIS A 249 9.09 -19.67 0.25
N TRP A 250 8.52 -18.62 0.84
CA TRP A 250 8.79 -17.23 0.47
C TRP A 250 9.59 -16.53 1.55
N ILE A 251 10.52 -15.70 1.15
CA ILE A 251 11.30 -14.85 2.05
C ILE A 251 11.28 -13.43 1.49
N ILE A 252 10.88 -12.47 2.33
CA ILE A 252 11.02 -11.05 2.04
C ILE A 252 11.78 -10.41 3.18
N SER A 253 12.78 -9.59 2.86
CA SER A 253 13.44 -8.76 3.87
C SER A 253 13.84 -7.40 3.31
N ALA A 254 13.88 -6.39 4.18
CA ALA A 254 14.38 -5.06 3.89
C ALA A 254 14.69 -4.28 5.16
N GLU A 255 15.36 -3.14 5.01
CA GLU A 255 15.65 -2.17 6.08
C GLU A 255 15.16 -0.78 5.67
N HIS A 256 14.75 0.04 6.64
CA HIS A 256 14.47 1.45 6.38
C HIS A 256 15.12 2.38 7.41
N ASP A 257 15.41 3.62 6.98
CA ASP A 257 16.09 4.65 7.75
C ASP A 257 15.15 5.72 8.36
N GLY A 258 13.84 5.49 8.37
CA GLY A 258 12.86 6.48 8.83
C GLY A 258 13.05 6.99 10.25
N TYR A 259 13.73 6.22 11.09
CA TYR A 259 14.07 6.60 12.47
C TYR A 259 15.53 7.03 12.65
N LEU A 260 16.36 6.97 11.58
CA LEU A 260 17.80 7.21 11.67
C LEU A 260 18.12 8.64 12.08
N LYS A 261 17.48 9.62 11.43
CA LYS A 261 17.74 11.05 11.71
C LYS A 261 17.35 11.44 13.13
N ARG A 262 16.25 10.89 13.65
CA ARG A 262 15.67 11.29 14.95
C ARG A 262 16.27 10.53 16.12
N TYR A 263 16.49 9.23 15.95
CA TYR A 263 16.85 8.32 17.04
C TYR A 263 18.14 7.54 16.78
N GLY A 264 18.79 7.71 15.63
CA GLY A 264 19.96 6.93 15.25
C GLY A 264 19.65 5.45 15.02
N ILE A 265 18.40 5.11 14.59
CA ILE A 265 17.92 3.74 14.48
C ILE A 265 17.52 3.41 13.05
N ILE A 266 17.87 2.19 12.64
CA ILE A 266 17.37 1.52 11.43
C ILE A 266 16.43 0.41 11.88
N HIS A 267 15.29 0.28 11.22
CA HIS A 267 14.39 -0.87 11.33
C HIS A 267 14.66 -1.85 10.19
N SER A 268 14.88 -3.11 10.53
CA SER A 268 14.98 -4.22 9.57
C SER A 268 13.85 -5.21 9.84
N ARG A 269 13.21 -5.68 8.80
CA ARG A 269 12.17 -6.71 8.87
C ARG A 269 12.46 -7.83 7.88
N LYS A 270 12.29 -9.07 8.34
CA LYS A 270 12.28 -10.29 7.53
C LYS A 270 10.98 -11.04 7.80
N ILE A 271 10.30 -11.46 6.75
CA ILE A 271 9.12 -12.34 6.82
C ILE A 271 9.41 -13.57 5.98
N GLU A 272 9.22 -14.73 6.58
CA GLU A 272 9.25 -16.03 5.92
C GLU A 272 7.85 -16.63 5.92
N CYS A 273 7.41 -17.15 4.79
CA CYS A 273 6.14 -17.85 4.65
C CYS A 273 6.41 -19.32 4.30
N LEU A 274 6.01 -20.22 5.19
CA LEU A 274 6.08 -21.66 5.02
C LEU A 274 4.70 -22.14 4.52
N LEU A 275 4.58 -22.29 3.20
CA LEU A 275 3.28 -22.47 2.54
C LEU A 275 2.59 -23.78 2.93
N ASP A 276 3.35 -24.86 3.07
CA ASP A 276 2.81 -26.18 3.45
C ASP A 276 2.25 -26.21 4.87
N GLN A 277 2.71 -25.29 5.73
CA GLN A 277 2.28 -25.16 7.12
C GLN A 277 1.26 -24.04 7.32
N ASN A 278 0.95 -23.25 6.29
CA ASN A 278 0.20 -22.00 6.40
C ASN A 278 0.73 -21.13 7.55
N LYS A 279 2.05 -20.95 7.59
CA LYS A 279 2.76 -20.31 8.69
C LYS A 279 3.62 -19.16 8.19
N PHE A 280 3.58 -18.06 8.92
CA PHE A 280 4.44 -16.88 8.75
C PHE A 280 5.36 -16.75 9.96
N VAL A 281 6.65 -16.55 9.70
CA VAL A 281 7.67 -16.28 10.72
C VAL A 281 8.28 -14.93 10.44
N GLY A 282 8.18 -14.01 11.39
CA GLY A 282 8.74 -12.68 11.27
C GLY A 282 9.89 -12.44 12.22
N LEU A 283 10.84 -11.65 11.76
CA LEU A 283 11.95 -11.14 12.56
C LEU A 283 12.07 -9.64 12.31
N ASP A 284 11.76 -8.86 13.31
CA ASP A 284 12.04 -7.42 13.35
C ASP A 284 13.33 -7.16 14.10
N LYS A 285 14.18 -6.26 13.57
CA LYS A 285 15.42 -5.82 14.23
C LYS A 285 15.42 -4.30 14.33
N ILE A 286 15.72 -3.82 15.54
CA ILE A 286 15.99 -2.41 15.82
C ILE A 286 17.51 -2.28 15.95
N ILE A 287 18.14 -1.59 15.00
CA ILE A 287 19.61 -1.50 14.89
C ILE A 287 20.01 -0.07 15.23
N ARG A 288 20.73 0.11 16.36
CA ARG A 288 21.30 1.41 16.74
C ARG A 288 22.55 1.70 15.91
N LYS A 289 22.59 2.89 15.33
CA LYS A 289 23.75 3.45 14.62
C LYS A 289 24.43 4.57 15.39
N LYS A 290 23.80 5.06 16.46
CA LYS A 290 24.34 6.09 17.36
C LYS A 290 23.90 5.79 18.77
N ASN A 291 24.77 6.01 19.75
CA ASN A 291 24.43 5.94 21.15
C ASN A 291 23.29 6.92 21.47
N GLY A 292 22.35 6.51 22.27
CA GLY A 292 21.19 7.31 22.61
C GLY A 292 20.44 6.78 23.82
N LYS A 293 19.45 7.53 24.26
CA LYS A 293 18.58 7.17 25.40
C LYS A 293 17.80 5.88 25.11
N GLU A 294 17.29 5.25 26.15
CA GLU A 294 16.30 4.20 26.04
C GLU A 294 15.06 4.71 25.27
N LEU A 295 14.52 3.86 24.42
CA LEU A 295 13.36 4.18 23.58
C LEU A 295 12.33 3.05 23.72
N ASN A 296 11.09 3.42 23.89
CA ASN A 296 10.00 2.46 23.80
C ASN A 296 9.78 2.06 22.34
N PHE A 297 9.48 0.79 22.10
CA PHE A 297 9.05 0.30 20.81
C PHE A 297 7.73 -0.45 20.91
N GLU A 298 6.98 -0.41 19.83
CA GLU A 298 5.80 -1.24 19.59
C GLU A 298 5.84 -1.77 18.16
N ILE A 299 5.58 -3.05 18.00
CA ILE A 299 5.26 -3.63 16.69
C ILE A 299 3.76 -3.93 16.70
N ARG A 300 3.04 -3.33 15.77
CA ARG A 300 1.60 -3.48 15.64
C ARG A 300 1.25 -4.47 14.55
N PHE A 301 0.17 -5.21 14.78
CA PHE A 301 -0.45 -6.12 13.82
C PHE A 301 -1.94 -5.81 13.83
N HIS A 302 -2.38 -5.02 12.87
CA HIS A 302 -3.78 -4.69 12.71
C HIS A 302 -4.52 -5.91 12.17
N LEU A 303 -5.66 -6.25 12.75
CA LEU A 303 -6.48 -7.36 12.29
C LEU A 303 -7.69 -6.83 11.49
N ASP A 304 -8.31 -7.72 10.72
CA ASP A 304 -9.58 -7.41 10.09
C ASP A 304 -10.64 -7.02 11.16
N PRO A 305 -11.56 -6.08 10.87
CA PRO A 305 -12.61 -5.69 11.83
C PRO A 305 -13.50 -6.83 12.32
N GLN A 306 -13.59 -7.94 11.57
CA GLN A 306 -14.38 -9.12 11.98
C GLN A 306 -13.59 -10.08 12.87
N ALA A 307 -12.28 -9.86 13.03
CA ALA A 307 -11.44 -10.74 13.84
C ALA A 307 -11.76 -10.61 15.33
N ARG A 308 -11.82 -11.75 15.99
CA ARG A 308 -11.92 -11.87 17.46
C ARG A 308 -10.62 -12.41 17.99
N VAL A 309 -10.18 -11.91 19.13
CA VAL A 309 -8.92 -12.33 19.74
C VAL A 309 -9.13 -12.85 21.15
N MET A 310 -8.36 -13.88 21.50
CA MET A 310 -8.30 -14.44 22.83
C MET A 310 -6.84 -14.64 23.24
N LYS A 311 -6.45 -14.01 24.34
CA LYS A 311 -5.09 -14.08 24.87
C LYS A 311 -4.95 -15.18 25.91
N THR A 312 -3.89 -15.95 25.83
CA THR A 312 -3.56 -16.99 26.82
C THR A 312 -3.07 -16.39 28.15
N GLN A 313 -3.15 -17.17 29.21
CA GLN A 313 -2.71 -16.74 30.56
C GLN A 313 -1.21 -16.46 30.64
N ASP A 314 -0.38 -17.18 29.86
CA ASP A 314 1.08 -16.97 29.78
C ASP A 314 1.48 -15.68 29.06
N LYS A 315 0.52 -14.94 28.48
CA LYS A 315 0.71 -13.68 27.74
C LYS A 315 1.64 -13.78 26.53
N LYS A 316 1.91 -14.99 26.01
CA LYS A 316 2.82 -15.23 24.88
C LYS A 316 2.12 -15.70 23.62
N THR A 317 0.81 -15.97 23.72
CA THR A 317 0.00 -16.45 22.61
C THR A 317 -1.32 -15.69 22.54
N ILE A 318 -1.74 -15.35 21.33
CA ILE A 318 -3.07 -14.84 21.04
C ILE A 318 -3.68 -15.74 19.96
N PHE A 319 -4.88 -16.25 20.23
CA PHE A 319 -5.71 -16.89 19.23
C PHE A 319 -6.53 -15.82 18.49
N ILE A 320 -6.63 -15.97 17.17
CA ILE A 320 -7.36 -15.09 16.28
C ILE A 320 -8.39 -15.93 15.55
N GLU A 321 -9.65 -15.59 15.69
CA GLU A 321 -10.75 -16.16 14.92
C GLU A 321 -11.21 -15.11 13.89
N CYS A 322 -11.20 -15.44 12.61
CA CYS A 322 -11.62 -14.55 11.55
C CYS A 322 -12.22 -15.36 10.40
N ASN A 323 -13.46 -15.06 10.02
CA ASN A 323 -14.16 -15.67 8.87
C ASN A 323 -14.11 -17.20 8.86
N ASN A 324 -14.44 -17.85 9.98
CA ASN A 324 -14.40 -19.30 10.20
C ASN A 324 -13.00 -19.94 10.13
N GLU A 325 -11.96 -19.15 10.13
CA GLU A 325 -10.58 -19.58 10.20
C GLU A 325 -9.98 -19.24 11.57
N ALA A 326 -9.20 -20.15 12.12
CA ALA A 326 -8.53 -19.95 13.40
C ALA A 326 -7.02 -19.85 13.20
N TRP A 327 -6.41 -18.84 13.80
CA TRP A 327 -5.01 -18.56 13.73
C TRP A 327 -4.40 -18.37 15.10
N LYS A 328 -3.13 -18.61 15.20
CA LYS A 328 -2.35 -18.43 16.43
C LYS A 328 -1.19 -17.46 16.18
N PHE A 329 -1.15 -16.37 16.94
CA PHE A 329 -0.02 -15.45 17.00
C PHE A 329 0.84 -15.78 18.23
N LYS A 330 2.15 -15.84 18.07
CA LYS A 330 3.12 -16.06 19.14
C LYS A 330 4.29 -15.10 19.08
N SER A 331 4.81 -14.69 20.27
CA SER A 331 6.14 -14.12 20.42
C SER A 331 6.78 -14.72 21.68
N ALA A 332 7.89 -15.44 21.52
CA ALA A 332 8.48 -16.21 22.61
C ALA A 332 9.16 -15.31 23.66
N GLU A 333 9.78 -14.21 23.21
CA GLU A 333 10.68 -13.38 24.02
C GLU A 333 10.02 -12.14 24.60
N HIS A 334 8.85 -11.73 24.07
CA HIS A 334 8.18 -10.48 24.42
C HIS A 334 6.74 -10.73 24.87
N ASN A 335 6.27 -9.90 25.79
CA ASN A 335 4.85 -9.90 26.16
C ASN A 335 4.02 -9.36 25.00
N ILE A 336 2.92 -10.07 24.74
CA ILE A 336 1.95 -9.69 23.73
C ILE A 336 0.74 -9.07 24.42
N ASN A 337 0.23 -8.00 23.87
CA ASN A 337 -1.05 -7.40 24.26
C ASN A 337 -1.94 -7.24 23.02
N TYR A 338 -3.18 -6.89 23.25
CA TYR A 338 -4.07 -6.41 22.20
C TYR A 338 -4.86 -5.21 22.69
N GLU A 339 -5.26 -4.37 21.77
CA GLU A 339 -6.06 -3.17 22.02
C GLU A 339 -7.09 -2.99 20.91
N THR A 340 -8.13 -2.22 21.21
CA THR A 340 -9.08 -1.75 20.19
C THR A 340 -8.47 -0.58 19.43
N GLY A 341 -8.47 -0.65 18.11
CA GLY A 341 -7.98 0.36 17.20
C GLY A 341 -9.04 0.88 16.25
N LEU A 342 -8.61 1.70 15.29
CA LEU A 342 -9.47 2.28 14.26
C LEU A 342 -9.14 1.70 12.88
N PHE A 343 -10.15 1.33 12.14
CA PHE A 343 -10.05 0.83 10.79
C PHE A 343 -10.75 1.79 9.82
N PHE A 344 -9.99 2.32 8.85
CA PHE A 344 -10.42 3.32 7.87
C PHE A 344 -10.62 2.75 6.46
N GLY A 345 -10.61 1.43 6.32
CA GLY A 345 -10.71 0.77 5.02
C GLY A 345 -12.04 1.00 4.30
N LYS A 346 -13.09 1.42 5.01
CA LYS A 346 -14.41 1.75 4.42
C LYS A 346 -14.52 3.24 4.11
N LYS A 347 -15.14 3.55 2.97
CA LYS A 347 -15.32 4.94 2.51
C LYS A 347 -16.16 5.75 3.49
N HIS A 348 -15.67 6.95 3.82
CA HIS A 348 -16.33 7.96 4.67
C HIS A 348 -16.68 7.53 6.10
N ASN A 349 -16.19 6.39 6.55
CA ASN A 349 -16.48 5.89 7.89
C ASN A 349 -15.24 5.23 8.51
N PHE A 350 -15.32 4.90 9.78
CA PHE A 350 -14.36 4.04 10.46
C PHE A 350 -15.10 2.94 11.24
N LEU A 351 -14.40 1.86 11.47
CA LEU A 351 -14.83 0.76 12.32
C LEU A 351 -13.81 0.57 13.43
N GLU A 352 -14.21 -0.11 14.49
CA GLU A 352 -13.27 -0.64 15.46
C GLU A 352 -12.67 -1.94 14.92
N ASN A 353 -11.40 -2.17 15.23
CA ASN A 353 -10.72 -3.43 14.97
C ASN A 353 -9.83 -3.80 16.17
N GLN A 354 -9.31 -5.00 16.19
CA GLN A 354 -8.33 -5.43 17.19
C GLN A 354 -6.92 -5.32 16.62
N ASN A 355 -5.98 -4.85 17.45
CA ASN A 355 -4.57 -4.76 17.12
C ASN A 355 -3.77 -5.59 18.10
N ILE A 356 -2.92 -6.51 17.62
CA ILE A 356 -1.95 -7.19 18.46
C ILE A 356 -0.71 -6.32 18.58
N LEU A 357 -0.14 -6.26 19.79
CA LEU A 357 1.02 -5.44 20.13
C LEU A 357 2.13 -6.31 20.70
N VAL A 358 3.33 -6.16 20.16
CA VAL A 358 4.58 -6.61 20.78
C VAL A 358 5.36 -5.37 21.19
N SER A 359 5.58 -5.17 22.46
CA SER A 359 6.18 -3.93 22.98
C SER A 359 7.35 -4.19 23.91
N GLY A 360 8.22 -3.19 24.05
CA GLY A 360 9.38 -3.24 24.94
C GLY A 360 10.22 -1.98 24.89
N ILE A 361 11.43 -2.10 25.46
CA ILE A 361 12.41 -1.02 25.51
C ILE A 361 13.66 -1.44 24.72
N VAL A 362 14.16 -0.55 23.88
CA VAL A 362 15.41 -0.75 23.15
C VAL A 362 16.58 -0.51 24.07
N LYS A 363 17.24 -1.59 24.50
CA LYS A 363 18.36 -1.56 25.46
C LYS A 363 19.72 -1.82 24.80
N ASN A 364 19.74 -2.64 23.75
CA ASN A 364 20.95 -3.14 23.10
C ASN A 364 21.25 -2.39 21.80
N GLU A 365 22.46 -2.57 21.26
CA GLU A 365 22.82 -2.09 19.92
C GLU A 365 21.93 -2.70 18.83
N THR A 366 21.58 -3.99 18.99
CA THR A 366 20.59 -4.66 18.16
C THR A 366 19.59 -5.37 19.05
N GLN A 367 18.32 -5.01 18.90
CA GLN A 367 17.19 -5.67 19.55
C GLN A 367 16.44 -6.47 18.50
N GLU A 368 16.29 -7.77 18.73
CA GLU A 368 15.54 -8.67 17.85
C GLU A 368 14.19 -9.04 18.46
N MET A 369 13.16 -9.09 17.64
CA MET A 369 11.82 -9.50 18.01
C MET A 369 11.31 -10.53 17.02
N LYS A 370 11.16 -11.77 17.49
CA LYS A 370 10.60 -12.88 16.70
C LYS A 370 9.13 -13.05 16.99
N TRP A 371 8.36 -13.27 15.92
CA TRP A 371 6.93 -13.54 16.01
C TRP A 371 6.52 -14.57 14.95
N GLU A 372 5.44 -15.26 15.24
CA GLU A 372 4.87 -16.28 14.34
C GLU A 372 3.36 -16.10 14.23
N ILE A 373 2.82 -16.31 13.03
CA ILE A 373 1.39 -16.41 12.75
C ILE A 373 1.18 -17.73 12.04
N GLU A 374 0.36 -18.62 12.60
CA GLU A 374 0.14 -19.97 12.11
C GLU A 374 -1.35 -20.31 12.10
N ARG A 375 -1.82 -20.88 11.00
CA ARG A 375 -3.19 -21.36 10.91
C ARG A 375 -3.38 -22.60 11.79
N LEU A 376 -4.45 -22.64 12.53
CA LEU A 376 -4.89 -23.84 13.26
C LEU A 376 -5.77 -24.68 12.35
N VAL A 377 -5.54 -25.98 12.36
CA VAL A 377 -6.29 -26.94 11.53
C VAL A 377 -7.58 -27.32 12.24
#